data_a5699a05c7e3a092c2a3ee1ed4ae6ff0
#
_entry.id   a5699a05c7e3a092c2a3ee1ed4ae6ff0
#
_cell.length_a   1.000
_cell.length_b   1.000
_cell.length_c   1.000
_cell.angle_alpha   90.00
_cell.angle_beta   90.00
_cell.angle_gamma   90.00
#
_symmetry.space_group_name_H-M   'P 1'
#
loop_
_entity.id
_entity.type
_entity.pdbx_description
1 polymer ?
#
loop_
_entity_poly.entity_id
_entity_poly.type
_entity_poly.pdbx_seq_one_letter_code
_entity_poly.pdbx_strand_id
1 'polypeptide(L)'
;MMLRVLFLLALFPLYAVSAPLPAPDQGPALRIQGSNTIGAALGPALVKGLMEHQGLQAVHGEPAEGANEQRVIGKTRQGKTVIIEIAAHGSSTGFTALKKSTADLAASSRPIKDSELVDLEPLGDLKSPEAEQVIAIDGLAIILHPQNPLNTLNTEQLAQVFNGEISTWEALGGVGGPIHVYARDDQSGTYDTFKELVLRLRGKSLASGATRFESSEQLSDSVSQDPQGIGFIGLPYVRQAKAVAIVDGDSHPMLPLNSLIATEDYPLSRRLFFYLPPSSRNPWAKALVDFSQSSKGQAIVAANGFIAQQVQAIAVEPRASMPEDYQAIARDAQRLTVNFRFEEGSASLDNKARQDLQRVVAYLKSHDKLDKQVTLVGFGDAKNDPQRAALLSKLRAMAVRRELVKNG
;
A
#
# COMPACT_ATOMS: atom_id res chain seq x y z
N MET A 1 -68.78 10.02 -25.88
CA MET A 1 -67.82 10.74 -25.03
C MET A 1 -67.01 9.67 -24.25
N MET A 2 -65.85 9.25 -24.81
CA MET A 2 -65.01 8.16 -24.24
C MET A 2 -63.93 8.79 -23.34
N LEU A 3 -63.99 8.49 -22.04
CA LEU A 3 -63.03 8.93 -21.03
C LEU A 3 -61.79 8.02 -21.13
N ARG A 4 -60.65 8.53 -21.59
CA ARG A 4 -59.35 7.84 -21.56
C ARG A 4 -58.71 8.09 -20.21
N VAL A 5 -58.66 7.04 -19.37
CA VAL A 5 -57.88 7.01 -18.12
C VAL A 5 -56.43 6.74 -18.48
N LEU A 6 -55.55 7.70 -18.27
CA LEU A 6 -54.10 7.58 -18.42
C LEU A 6 -53.53 7.00 -17.10
N PHE A 7 -53.07 5.73 -17.12
CA PHE A 7 -52.32 5.15 -16.01
C PHE A 7 -50.88 5.64 -16.08
N LEU A 8 -50.49 6.53 -15.16
CA LEU A 8 -49.08 6.90 -14.95
C LEU A 8 -48.42 5.79 -14.12
N LEU A 9 -47.60 4.94 -14.77
CA LEU A 9 -46.71 4.03 -14.07
C LEU A 9 -45.54 4.85 -13.50
N ALA A 10 -45.53 5.11 -12.21
CA ALA A 10 -44.38 5.68 -11.50
C ALA A 10 -43.29 4.56 -11.36
N LEU A 11 -42.26 4.63 -12.21
CA LEU A 11 -41.03 3.83 -12.05
C LEU A 11 -40.27 4.36 -10.83
N PHE A 12 -40.48 3.74 -9.66
CA PHE A 12 -39.56 3.92 -8.53
C PHE A 12 -38.26 3.20 -8.86
N PRO A 13 -37.10 3.86 -8.75
CA PRO A 13 -35.82 3.16 -8.85
C PRO A 13 -35.73 2.13 -7.69
N LEU A 14 -35.76 0.86 -8.03
CA LEU A 14 -35.40 -0.20 -7.09
C LEU A 14 -33.91 -0.02 -6.74
N TYR A 15 -33.62 0.65 -5.63
CA TYR A 15 -32.31 0.54 -5.00
C TYR A 15 -32.15 -0.92 -4.57
N ALA A 16 -31.27 -1.63 -5.27
CA ALA A 16 -30.84 -2.97 -4.83
C ALA A 16 -30.13 -2.80 -3.47
N VAL A 17 -30.88 -2.97 -2.39
CA VAL A 17 -30.32 -3.09 -1.06
C VAL A 17 -29.60 -4.43 -1.05
N SER A 18 -28.25 -4.40 -1.06
CA SER A 18 -27.45 -5.59 -0.86
C SER A 18 -27.91 -6.32 0.40
N ALA A 19 -28.14 -7.62 0.31
CA ALA A 19 -28.52 -8.41 1.47
C ALA A 19 -27.48 -8.23 2.58
N PRO A 20 -27.90 -8.06 3.85
CA PRO A 20 -26.97 -7.91 4.95
C PRO A 20 -26.07 -9.14 5.07
N LEU A 21 -24.78 -8.91 5.39
CA LEU A 21 -23.83 -9.99 5.59
C LEU A 21 -24.28 -10.89 6.77
N PRO A 22 -24.11 -12.21 6.65
CA PRO A 22 -24.57 -13.14 7.68
C PRO A 22 -23.78 -12.97 8.97
N ALA A 23 -24.49 -12.96 10.10
CA ALA A 23 -23.85 -13.12 11.40
C ALA A 23 -23.66 -14.62 11.68
N PRO A 24 -22.46 -15.12 11.92
CA PRO A 24 -22.22 -16.54 12.16
C PRO A 24 -22.90 -16.99 13.46
N ASP A 25 -23.24 -18.27 13.54
CA ASP A 25 -23.82 -18.85 14.75
C ASP A 25 -22.77 -19.12 15.83
N GLN A 26 -21.52 -19.37 15.39
CA GLN A 26 -20.38 -19.61 16.26
C GLN A 26 -19.10 -19.06 15.64
N GLY A 27 -18.16 -18.63 16.46
CA GLY A 27 -16.85 -18.13 16.06
C GLY A 27 -16.87 -16.76 15.39
N PRO A 28 -15.71 -16.30 14.93
CA PRO A 28 -15.58 -15.02 14.22
C PRO A 28 -16.16 -15.09 12.80
N ALA A 29 -16.72 -13.97 12.35
CA ALA A 29 -17.22 -13.82 10.99
C ALA A 29 -16.07 -13.74 9.95
N LEU A 30 -14.90 -13.26 10.39
CA LEU A 30 -13.71 -13.11 9.55
C LEU A 30 -12.46 -13.15 10.45
N ARG A 31 -11.42 -13.83 9.96
CA ARG A 31 -10.09 -13.87 10.56
C ARG A 31 -9.08 -13.27 9.59
N ILE A 32 -8.45 -12.18 10.00
CA ILE A 32 -7.43 -11.47 9.21
C ILE A 32 -6.09 -11.68 9.92
N GLN A 33 -5.08 -12.16 9.20
CA GLN A 33 -3.74 -12.27 9.78
C GLN A 33 -2.69 -11.67 8.85
N GLY A 34 -1.57 -11.22 9.42
CA GLY A 34 -0.42 -10.78 8.65
C GLY A 34 0.21 -9.48 9.10
N SER A 35 0.38 -8.55 8.17
CA SER A 35 1.17 -7.34 8.33
C SER A 35 0.80 -6.49 9.56
N ASN A 36 1.78 -6.24 10.43
CA ASN A 36 1.63 -5.28 11.53
C ASN A 36 1.39 -3.85 10.98
N THR A 37 2.01 -3.47 9.86
CA THR A 37 1.76 -2.16 9.22
C THR A 37 0.28 -1.93 8.93
N ILE A 38 -0.45 -2.96 8.50
CA ILE A 38 -1.89 -2.88 8.20
C ILE A 38 -2.70 -3.16 9.47
N GLY A 39 -2.38 -4.24 10.17
CA GLY A 39 -3.22 -4.77 11.24
C GLY A 39 -3.17 -3.97 12.54
N ALA A 40 -2.15 -3.13 12.78
CA ALA A 40 -2.08 -2.34 14.01
C ALA A 40 -3.19 -1.27 14.09
N ALA A 41 -3.46 -0.56 12.99
CA ALA A 41 -4.44 0.53 12.96
C ALA A 41 -5.39 0.49 11.75
N LEU A 42 -4.86 0.39 10.52
CA LEU A 42 -5.65 0.48 9.28
C LEU A 42 -6.66 -0.66 9.16
N GLY A 43 -6.24 -1.90 9.44
CA GLY A 43 -7.11 -3.08 9.37
C GLY A 43 -8.34 -2.96 10.27
N PRO A 44 -8.16 -2.71 11.58
CA PRO A 44 -9.29 -2.44 12.50
C PRO A 44 -10.19 -1.28 12.05
N ALA A 45 -9.60 -0.20 11.53
CA ALA A 45 -10.38 0.96 11.04
C ALA A 45 -11.23 0.60 9.80
N LEU A 46 -10.69 -0.16 8.85
CA LEU A 46 -11.42 -0.64 7.68
C LEU A 46 -12.54 -1.61 8.08
N VAL A 47 -12.26 -2.53 9.00
CA VAL A 47 -13.27 -3.47 9.53
C VAL A 47 -14.40 -2.73 10.23
N LYS A 48 -14.07 -1.76 11.10
CA LYS A 48 -15.06 -0.91 11.75
C LYS A 48 -15.93 -0.18 10.73
N GLY A 49 -15.30 0.47 9.75
CA GLY A 49 -16.02 1.17 8.69
C GLY A 49 -16.92 0.25 7.86
N LEU A 50 -16.47 -0.99 7.56
CA LEU A 50 -17.30 -1.98 6.89
C LEU A 50 -18.52 -2.36 7.74
N MET A 51 -18.31 -2.69 9.03
CA MET A 51 -19.42 -3.08 9.94
C MET A 51 -20.46 -1.96 10.05
N GLU A 52 -20.03 -0.71 10.21
CA GLU A 52 -20.90 0.47 10.24
C GLU A 52 -21.63 0.64 8.90
N HIS A 53 -20.94 0.43 7.78
CA HIS A 53 -21.53 0.47 6.44
C HIS A 53 -22.59 -0.60 6.22
N GLN A 54 -22.42 -1.78 6.83
CA GLN A 54 -23.39 -2.88 6.84
C GLN A 54 -24.55 -2.65 7.83
N GLY A 55 -24.55 -1.53 8.55
CA GLY A 55 -25.60 -1.15 9.49
C GLY A 55 -25.54 -1.87 10.84
N LEU A 56 -24.38 -2.42 11.21
CA LEU A 56 -24.14 -2.93 12.56
C LEU A 56 -24.09 -1.77 13.56
N GLN A 57 -24.56 -2.04 14.77
CA GLN A 57 -24.62 -1.09 15.88
C GLN A 57 -23.55 -1.39 16.93
N ALA A 58 -23.23 -0.40 17.77
CA ALA A 58 -22.25 -0.50 18.86
C ALA A 58 -20.89 -1.07 18.40
N VAL A 59 -20.42 -0.65 17.21
CA VAL A 59 -19.16 -1.14 16.64
C VAL A 59 -17.98 -0.54 17.41
N HIS A 60 -17.15 -1.43 17.98
CA HIS A 60 -15.94 -1.02 18.72
C HIS A 60 -14.82 -2.04 18.54
N GLY A 61 -13.59 -1.61 18.79
CA GLY A 61 -12.42 -2.46 18.85
C GLY A 61 -12.04 -2.76 20.29
N GLU A 62 -11.49 -3.95 20.54
CA GLU A 62 -10.88 -4.33 21.80
C GLU A 62 -9.60 -5.15 21.58
N PRO A 63 -8.63 -5.11 22.51
CA PRO A 63 -7.48 -6.02 22.46
C PRO A 63 -7.94 -7.48 22.57
N ALA A 64 -7.23 -8.39 21.87
CA ALA A 64 -7.34 -9.82 22.08
C ALA A 64 -6.29 -10.31 23.09
N GLU A 65 -6.19 -11.63 23.30
CA GLU A 65 -5.27 -12.19 24.30
C GLU A 65 -3.78 -12.06 23.90
N GLY A 66 -3.50 -12.13 22.59
CA GLY A 66 -2.14 -12.03 22.06
C GLY A 66 -1.69 -10.58 21.87
N ALA A 67 -0.39 -10.33 22.02
CA ALA A 67 0.20 -9.06 21.63
C ALA A 67 -0.05 -8.82 20.14
N ASN A 68 -0.31 -7.56 19.72
CA ASN A 68 -0.64 -7.20 18.34
C ASN A 68 -1.88 -7.92 17.76
N GLU A 69 -2.77 -8.38 18.63
CA GLU A 69 -4.06 -8.99 18.25
C GLU A 69 -5.22 -8.13 18.74
N GLN A 70 -6.27 -8.03 17.91
CA GLN A 70 -7.44 -7.21 18.18
C GLN A 70 -8.70 -7.89 17.66
N ARG A 71 -9.83 -7.53 18.27
CA ARG A 71 -11.17 -7.87 17.80
C ARG A 71 -11.94 -6.60 17.49
N VAL A 72 -12.71 -6.63 16.43
CA VAL A 72 -13.73 -5.61 16.16
C VAL A 72 -15.08 -6.29 16.29
N ILE A 73 -15.92 -5.73 17.16
CA ILE A 73 -17.21 -6.30 17.56
C ILE A 73 -18.32 -5.34 17.16
N GLY A 74 -19.40 -5.87 16.59
CA GLY A 74 -20.60 -5.13 16.28
C GLY A 74 -21.85 -5.98 16.52
N LYS A 75 -23.03 -5.36 16.56
CA LYS A 75 -24.32 -6.04 16.73
C LYS A 75 -25.23 -5.79 15.54
N THR A 76 -25.86 -6.86 15.05
CA THR A 76 -26.94 -6.73 14.07
C THR A 76 -28.16 -6.05 14.68
N ARG A 77 -29.14 -5.62 13.87
CA ARG A 77 -30.41 -5.07 14.38
C ARG A 77 -31.20 -6.05 15.23
N GLN A 78 -30.99 -7.37 15.04
CA GLN A 78 -31.60 -8.42 15.85
C GLN A 78 -30.80 -8.71 17.15
N GLY A 79 -29.75 -7.94 17.44
CA GLY A 79 -28.92 -8.10 18.63
C GLY A 79 -27.84 -9.19 18.52
N LYS A 80 -27.70 -9.90 17.39
CA LYS A 80 -26.70 -10.93 17.19
C LYS A 80 -25.31 -10.28 17.08
N THR A 81 -24.33 -10.81 17.82
CA THR A 81 -22.95 -10.32 17.82
C THR A 81 -22.20 -10.82 16.58
N VAL A 82 -21.43 -9.94 15.96
CA VAL A 82 -20.49 -10.23 14.87
C VAL A 82 -19.09 -9.85 15.35
N ILE A 83 -18.14 -10.76 15.24
CA ILE A 83 -16.75 -10.58 15.65
C ILE A 83 -15.86 -10.75 14.43
N ILE A 84 -14.91 -9.83 14.22
CA ILE A 84 -13.82 -9.98 13.25
C ILE A 84 -12.50 -9.92 14.03
N GLU A 85 -11.65 -10.92 13.83
CA GLU A 85 -10.36 -11.06 14.50
C GLU A 85 -9.23 -10.60 13.58
N ILE A 86 -8.26 -9.89 14.16
CA ILE A 86 -7.10 -9.36 13.46
C ILE A 86 -5.84 -9.69 14.25
N ALA A 87 -4.90 -10.43 13.63
CA ALA A 87 -3.61 -10.77 14.21
C ALA A 87 -2.48 -10.18 13.35
N ALA A 88 -1.70 -9.26 13.93
CA ALA A 88 -0.79 -8.36 13.21
C ALA A 88 0.70 -8.72 13.46
N HIS A 89 1.11 -9.97 13.19
CA HIS A 89 2.43 -10.52 13.50
C HIS A 89 3.45 -10.43 12.36
N GLY A 90 3.07 -9.92 11.20
CA GLY A 90 3.94 -9.76 10.03
C GLY A 90 3.38 -10.42 8.77
N SER A 91 3.79 -9.94 7.59
CA SER A 91 3.20 -10.37 6.31
C SER A 91 3.32 -11.88 6.07
N SER A 92 4.44 -12.49 6.45
CA SER A 92 4.65 -13.93 6.27
C SER A 92 3.71 -14.79 7.12
N THR A 93 3.29 -14.29 8.31
CA THR A 93 2.35 -15.02 9.17
C THR A 93 0.96 -15.12 8.54
N GLY A 94 0.53 -14.09 7.77
CA GLY A 94 -0.72 -14.10 7.03
C GLY A 94 -0.79 -15.23 6.01
N PHE A 95 0.26 -15.39 5.20
CA PHE A 95 0.34 -16.49 4.23
C PHE A 95 0.42 -17.86 4.89
N THR A 96 1.18 -17.96 5.99
CA THR A 96 1.22 -19.20 6.80
C THR A 96 -0.15 -19.54 7.37
N ALA A 97 -0.91 -18.55 7.81
CA ALA A 97 -2.25 -18.74 8.38
C ALA A 97 -3.28 -19.16 7.31
N LEU A 98 -3.19 -18.60 6.08
CA LEU A 98 -3.99 -19.09 4.94
C LEU A 98 -3.71 -20.57 4.66
N LYS A 99 -2.42 -20.98 4.62
CA LYS A 99 -2.02 -22.38 4.42
C LYS A 99 -2.60 -23.32 5.49
N LYS A 100 -2.65 -22.86 6.73
CA LYS A 100 -3.18 -23.61 7.87
C LYS A 100 -4.71 -23.50 8.04
N SER A 101 -5.39 -22.72 7.18
CA SER A 101 -6.82 -22.42 7.32
C SER A 101 -7.21 -21.75 8.67
N THR A 102 -6.25 -21.03 9.29
CA THR A 102 -6.46 -20.25 10.51
C THR A 102 -6.75 -18.77 10.21
N ALA A 103 -6.65 -18.34 8.95
CA ALA A 103 -7.11 -17.06 8.45
C ALA A 103 -7.97 -17.23 7.20
N ASP A 104 -8.85 -16.26 6.97
CA ASP A 104 -9.69 -16.16 5.77
C ASP A 104 -9.14 -15.13 4.77
N LEU A 105 -8.33 -14.19 5.27
CA LEU A 105 -7.72 -13.10 4.51
C LEU A 105 -6.31 -12.83 5.04
N ALA A 106 -5.32 -12.71 4.14
CA ALA A 106 -3.98 -12.28 4.54
C ALA A 106 -3.78 -10.79 4.24
N ALA A 107 -3.23 -10.06 5.23
CA ALA A 107 -2.76 -8.69 5.08
C ALA A 107 -1.24 -8.69 4.83
N SER A 108 -0.75 -7.98 3.80
CA SER A 108 0.67 -7.96 3.48
C SER A 108 1.15 -6.56 3.09
N SER A 109 2.31 -6.17 3.58
CA SER A 109 2.99 -4.92 3.21
C SER A 109 4.13 -5.12 2.19
N ARG A 110 4.05 -6.21 1.45
CA ARG A 110 4.86 -6.57 0.28
C ARG A 110 4.09 -7.51 -0.64
N PRO A 111 4.50 -7.68 -1.89
CA PRO A 111 3.95 -8.75 -2.73
C PRO A 111 4.18 -10.14 -2.13
N ILE A 112 3.33 -11.08 -2.48
CA ILE A 112 3.52 -12.51 -2.15
C ILE A 112 4.82 -13.03 -2.79
N LYS A 113 5.58 -13.83 -2.06
CA LYS A 113 6.83 -14.46 -2.55
C LYS A 113 6.52 -15.69 -3.40
N ASP A 114 7.41 -16.06 -4.32
CA ASP A 114 7.24 -17.25 -5.14
C ASP A 114 7.16 -18.54 -4.32
N SER A 115 7.93 -18.64 -3.22
CA SER A 115 7.82 -19.76 -2.27
C SER A 115 6.45 -19.84 -1.58
N GLU A 116 5.85 -18.69 -1.27
CA GLU A 116 4.51 -18.64 -0.67
C GLU A 116 3.43 -19.00 -1.70
N LEU A 117 3.62 -18.63 -2.99
CA LEU A 117 2.72 -19.04 -4.07
C LEU A 117 2.70 -20.55 -4.24
N VAL A 118 3.87 -21.21 -4.24
CA VAL A 118 3.98 -22.67 -4.30
C VAL A 118 3.26 -23.30 -3.12
N ASP A 119 3.46 -22.77 -1.93
CA ASP A 119 2.85 -23.26 -0.70
C ASP A 119 1.31 -23.13 -0.66
N LEU A 120 0.78 -22.17 -1.39
CA LEU A 120 -0.64 -21.79 -1.38
C LEU A 120 -1.36 -22.17 -2.70
N GLU A 121 -0.69 -22.88 -3.61
CA GLU A 121 -1.27 -23.36 -4.89
C GLU A 121 -2.67 -24.02 -4.72
N PRO A 122 -2.90 -24.86 -3.69
CA PRO A 122 -4.23 -25.47 -3.50
C PRO A 122 -5.36 -24.49 -3.24
N LEU A 123 -5.06 -23.24 -2.86
CA LEU A 123 -6.05 -22.19 -2.63
C LEU A 123 -6.42 -21.40 -3.88
N GLY A 124 -5.74 -21.65 -5.00
CA GLY A 124 -5.88 -20.95 -6.27
C GLY A 124 -4.76 -19.95 -6.55
N ASP A 125 -4.82 -19.27 -7.69
CA ASP A 125 -3.82 -18.29 -8.11
C ASP A 125 -3.95 -16.99 -7.27
N LEU A 126 -3.05 -16.83 -6.31
CA LEU A 126 -3.01 -15.65 -5.46
C LEU A 126 -2.41 -14.39 -6.14
N LYS A 127 -1.91 -14.49 -7.39
CA LYS A 127 -1.56 -13.34 -8.23
C LYS A 127 -2.70 -12.93 -9.17
N SER A 128 -3.83 -13.64 -9.16
CA SER A 128 -4.99 -13.24 -9.97
C SER A 128 -5.55 -11.88 -9.56
N PRO A 129 -6.20 -11.14 -10.48
CA PRO A 129 -6.83 -9.86 -10.17
C PRO A 129 -7.87 -9.90 -9.05
N GLU A 130 -8.50 -11.06 -8.84
CA GLU A 130 -9.50 -11.28 -7.81
C GLU A 130 -8.86 -11.53 -6.43
N ALA A 131 -7.67 -12.12 -6.40
CA ALA A 131 -6.98 -12.51 -5.17
C ALA A 131 -6.06 -11.43 -4.63
N GLU A 132 -5.24 -10.81 -5.49
CA GLU A 132 -4.28 -9.78 -5.10
C GLU A 132 -4.90 -8.39 -5.17
N GLN A 133 -5.20 -7.81 -4.01
CA GLN A 133 -5.85 -6.52 -3.90
C GLN A 133 -4.95 -5.48 -3.25
N VAL A 134 -4.50 -4.49 -4.01
CA VAL A 134 -3.78 -3.34 -3.45
C VAL A 134 -4.79 -2.43 -2.76
N ILE A 135 -4.65 -2.24 -1.46
CA ILE A 135 -5.59 -1.44 -0.64
C ILE A 135 -5.09 -0.02 -0.36
N ALA A 136 -3.78 0.19 -0.37
CA ALA A 136 -3.13 1.47 -0.10
C ALA A 136 -1.70 1.49 -0.68
N ILE A 137 -1.10 2.67 -0.75
CA ILE A 137 0.33 2.83 -0.99
C ILE A 137 0.96 3.39 0.28
N ASP A 138 2.20 3.00 0.56
CA ASP A 138 2.98 3.43 1.72
C ASP A 138 4.42 3.75 1.29
N GLY A 139 5.11 4.57 2.06
CA GLY A 139 6.54 4.82 1.92
C GLY A 139 7.30 4.33 3.13
N LEU A 140 8.41 3.60 2.92
CA LEU A 140 9.33 3.33 4.01
C LEU A 140 10.10 4.61 4.32
N ALA A 141 9.85 5.18 5.49
CA ALA A 141 10.65 6.28 6.01
C ALA A 141 11.89 5.72 6.71
N ILE A 142 13.04 6.27 6.39
CA ILE A 142 14.25 6.10 7.18
C ILE A 142 14.19 7.13 8.31
N ILE A 143 14.26 6.67 9.54
CA ILE A 143 14.04 7.49 10.72
C ILE A 143 15.29 7.57 11.61
N LEU A 144 15.50 8.75 12.14
CA LEU A 144 16.56 9.10 13.08
C LEU A 144 15.96 9.73 14.33
N HIS A 145 16.79 9.85 15.36
CA HIS A 145 16.47 10.69 16.52
C HIS A 145 16.13 12.12 16.05
N PRO A 146 15.14 12.83 16.65
CA PRO A 146 14.71 14.15 16.22
C PRO A 146 15.83 15.19 16.15
N GLN A 147 16.83 15.10 17.03
CA GLN A 147 17.97 16.04 17.10
C GLN A 147 19.18 15.61 16.25
N ASN A 148 19.12 14.47 15.54
CA ASN A 148 20.21 14.09 14.65
C ASN A 148 20.33 15.12 13.51
N PRO A 149 21.54 15.68 13.21
CA PRO A 149 21.68 16.76 12.23
C PRO A 149 21.53 16.31 10.78
N LEU A 150 21.67 15.02 10.48
CA LEU A 150 21.57 14.51 9.11
C LEU A 150 20.14 14.64 8.58
N ASN A 151 20.02 15.11 7.34
CA ASN A 151 18.75 15.30 6.65
C ASN A 151 18.61 14.45 5.40
N THR A 152 19.70 13.83 4.95
CA THR A 152 19.74 13.07 3.68
C THR A 152 20.69 11.90 3.81
N LEU A 153 20.27 10.76 3.27
CA LEU A 153 21.11 9.57 3.07
C LEU A 153 20.85 9.01 1.68
N ASN A 154 21.88 8.44 1.05
CA ASN A 154 21.67 7.71 -0.19
C ASN A 154 21.47 6.21 0.09
N THR A 155 20.93 5.50 -0.90
CA THR A 155 20.60 4.08 -0.77
C THR A 155 21.84 3.19 -0.56
N GLU A 156 23.02 3.60 -1.02
CA GLU A 156 24.29 2.91 -0.75
C GLU A 156 24.71 3.07 0.72
N GLN A 157 24.69 4.30 1.24
CA GLN A 157 24.93 4.57 2.66
C GLN A 157 23.98 3.80 3.57
N LEU A 158 22.69 3.74 3.21
CA LEU A 158 21.73 2.93 3.95
C LEU A 158 22.13 1.46 4.00
N ALA A 159 22.51 0.89 2.86
CA ALA A 159 22.94 -0.51 2.84
C ALA A 159 24.18 -0.75 3.70
N GLN A 160 25.16 0.17 3.70
CA GLN A 160 26.38 0.09 4.48
C GLN A 160 26.15 0.29 5.99
N VAL A 161 25.20 1.15 6.37
CA VAL A 161 24.82 1.34 7.77
C VAL A 161 24.09 0.10 8.30
N PHE A 162 23.08 -0.34 7.56
CA PHE A 162 22.26 -1.45 8.03
C PHE A 162 22.95 -2.81 7.96
N ASN A 163 24.04 -2.97 7.19
CA ASN A 163 24.87 -4.17 7.26
C ASN A 163 26.05 -4.06 8.25
N GLY A 164 26.26 -2.87 8.85
CA GLY A 164 27.30 -2.64 9.86
C GLY A 164 28.67 -2.23 9.32
N GLU A 165 28.83 -2.04 7.98
CA GLU A 165 30.09 -1.51 7.41
C GLU A 165 30.34 -0.06 7.84
N ILE A 166 29.29 0.77 7.89
CA ILE A 166 29.33 2.09 8.51
C ILE A 166 28.68 1.97 9.88
N SER A 167 29.48 2.15 10.94
CA SER A 167 29.06 1.96 12.33
C SER A 167 29.14 3.21 13.18
N THR A 168 29.56 4.35 12.61
CA THR A 168 29.64 5.63 13.32
C THR A 168 29.05 6.78 12.50
N TRP A 169 28.49 7.78 13.17
CA TRP A 169 27.85 8.94 12.54
C TRP A 169 28.87 9.85 11.85
N GLU A 170 30.14 9.91 12.32
CA GLU A 170 31.20 10.69 11.67
C GLU A 170 31.46 10.25 10.24
N ALA A 171 31.36 8.95 9.96
CA ALA A 171 31.55 8.42 8.61
C ALA A 171 30.49 8.92 7.61
N LEU A 172 29.37 9.45 8.11
CA LEU A 172 28.28 10.05 7.34
C LEU A 172 28.31 11.59 7.41
N GLY A 173 29.31 12.20 8.05
CA GLY A 173 29.38 13.66 8.26
C GLY A 173 28.48 14.15 9.40
N GLY A 174 28.01 13.27 10.25
CA GLY A 174 27.22 13.58 11.43
C GLY A 174 28.06 13.87 12.67
N VAL A 175 27.38 14.11 13.80
CA VAL A 175 28.03 14.26 15.12
C VAL A 175 28.38 12.87 15.65
N GLY A 176 29.60 12.73 16.17
CA GLY A 176 30.22 11.49 16.56
C GLY A 176 29.43 10.55 17.48
N GLY A 177 29.76 9.28 17.34
CA GLY A 177 29.23 8.18 18.13
C GLY A 177 28.83 6.96 17.30
N PRO A 178 28.56 5.83 17.97
CA PRO A 178 28.15 4.60 17.29
C PRO A 178 26.76 4.77 16.65
N ILE A 179 26.49 4.01 15.60
CA ILE A 179 25.14 3.90 15.04
C ILE A 179 24.44 2.69 15.63
N HIS A 180 23.29 2.90 16.28
CA HIS A 180 22.44 1.82 16.77
C HIS A 180 21.36 1.50 15.73
N VAL A 181 21.40 0.32 15.16
CA VAL A 181 20.51 -0.12 14.09
C VAL A 181 19.25 -0.78 14.68
N TYR A 182 18.09 -0.22 14.34
CA TYR A 182 16.77 -0.74 14.72
C TYR A 182 16.06 -1.26 13.49
N ALA A 183 15.58 -2.49 13.53
CA ALA A 183 14.93 -3.15 12.42
C ALA A 183 13.67 -3.91 12.86
N ARG A 184 12.79 -4.19 11.89
CA ARG A 184 11.65 -5.09 12.09
C ARG A 184 12.14 -6.54 12.10
N ASP A 185 11.35 -7.43 12.70
CA ASP A 185 11.61 -8.88 12.75
C ASP A 185 11.56 -9.56 11.38
N ASP A 186 11.89 -10.86 11.33
CA ASP A 186 11.97 -11.62 10.09
C ASP A 186 10.61 -11.96 9.46
N GLN A 187 9.50 -11.83 10.20
CA GLN A 187 8.15 -12.02 9.69
C GLN A 187 7.59 -10.74 9.04
N SER A 188 8.27 -9.62 9.25
CA SER A 188 7.82 -8.30 8.82
C SER A 188 7.95 -8.09 7.31
N GLY A 189 6.84 -7.80 6.64
CA GLY A 189 6.85 -7.31 5.26
C GLY A 189 7.57 -5.98 5.08
N THR A 190 7.67 -5.15 6.14
CA THR A 190 8.46 -3.91 6.14
C THR A 190 9.95 -4.22 6.05
N TYR A 191 10.42 -5.22 6.81
CA TYR A 191 11.80 -5.69 6.71
C TYR A 191 12.05 -6.36 5.34
N ASP A 192 11.14 -7.20 4.86
CA ASP A 192 11.28 -7.80 3.54
C ASP A 192 11.41 -6.74 2.44
N THR A 193 10.57 -5.70 2.46
CA THR A 193 10.66 -4.59 1.50
C THR A 193 11.99 -3.85 1.60
N PHE A 194 12.44 -3.50 2.81
CA PHE A 194 13.73 -2.84 3.01
C PHE A 194 14.89 -3.72 2.51
N LYS A 195 14.85 -5.00 2.82
CA LYS A 195 15.84 -5.97 2.36
C LYS A 195 15.92 -6.03 0.83
N GLU A 196 14.79 -6.10 0.14
CA GLU A 196 14.76 -6.14 -1.32
C GLU A 196 15.23 -4.83 -1.95
N LEU A 197 14.72 -3.68 -1.49
CA LEU A 197 15.00 -2.39 -2.11
C LEU A 197 16.39 -1.82 -1.76
N VAL A 198 16.94 -2.14 -0.60
CA VAL A 198 18.17 -1.53 -0.10
C VAL A 198 19.33 -2.52 -0.01
N LEU A 199 19.13 -3.66 0.69
CA LEU A 199 20.23 -4.56 1.01
C LEU A 199 20.55 -5.50 -0.15
N ARG A 200 19.56 -6.21 -0.67
CA ARG A 200 19.78 -7.30 -1.65
C ARG A 200 20.32 -6.79 -2.99
N LEU A 201 19.87 -5.64 -3.45
CA LEU A 201 20.40 -5.00 -4.67
C LEU A 201 21.92 -4.73 -4.60
N ARG A 202 22.49 -4.71 -3.39
CA ARG A 202 23.91 -4.45 -3.10
C ARG A 202 24.63 -5.67 -2.54
N GLY A 203 24.00 -6.85 -2.59
CA GLY A 203 24.56 -8.09 -2.06
C GLY A 203 24.79 -8.07 -0.55
N LYS A 204 24.04 -7.25 0.20
CA LYS A 204 24.22 -7.06 1.64
C LYS A 204 23.11 -7.74 2.44
N SER A 205 23.38 -8.00 3.72
CA SER A 205 22.43 -8.51 4.70
C SER A 205 22.41 -7.61 5.93
N LEU A 206 21.34 -7.66 6.70
CA LEU A 206 21.24 -6.90 7.95
C LEU A 206 22.30 -7.34 8.95
N ALA A 207 22.92 -6.37 9.63
CA ALA A 207 23.87 -6.61 10.69
C ALA A 207 23.25 -7.46 11.80
N SER A 208 24.02 -8.43 12.32
CA SER A 208 23.58 -9.32 13.41
C SER A 208 23.32 -8.59 14.73
N GLY A 209 23.95 -7.43 14.93
CA GLY A 209 23.74 -6.56 16.10
C GLY A 209 22.50 -5.65 16.03
N ALA A 210 21.71 -5.71 14.97
CA ALA A 210 20.50 -4.91 14.86
C ALA A 210 19.44 -5.32 15.90
N THR A 211 18.90 -4.34 16.63
CA THR A 211 17.78 -4.59 17.55
C THR A 211 16.48 -4.77 16.76
N ARG A 212 15.77 -5.89 17.05
CA ARG A 212 14.60 -6.31 16.26
C ARG A 212 13.30 -6.07 17.02
N PHE A 213 12.28 -5.62 16.29
CA PHE A 213 10.94 -5.31 16.81
C PHE A 213 9.83 -5.93 15.95
N GLU A 214 8.84 -6.50 16.59
CA GLU A 214 7.59 -6.90 15.94
C GLU A 214 6.67 -5.68 15.73
N SER A 215 6.60 -4.77 16.71
CA SER A 215 5.76 -3.59 16.65
C SER A 215 6.44 -2.44 15.90
N SER A 216 5.70 -1.84 14.94
CA SER A 216 6.11 -0.63 14.23
C SER A 216 6.26 0.56 15.16
N GLU A 217 5.34 0.70 16.13
CA GLU A 217 5.33 1.83 17.07
C GLU A 217 6.52 1.75 18.03
N GLN A 218 6.78 0.58 18.61
CA GLN A 218 7.89 0.37 19.53
C GLN A 218 9.25 0.67 18.86
N LEU A 219 9.43 0.26 17.60
CA LEU A 219 10.64 0.60 16.84
C LEU A 219 10.80 2.11 16.72
N SER A 220 9.76 2.81 16.30
CA SER A 220 9.81 4.27 16.11
C SER A 220 10.06 5.00 17.43
N ASP A 221 9.40 4.60 18.50
CA ASP A 221 9.60 5.18 19.83
C ASP A 221 11.04 4.96 20.34
N SER A 222 11.61 3.76 20.13
CA SER A 222 13.00 3.45 20.48
C SER A 222 13.98 4.34 19.72
N VAL A 223 13.79 4.54 18.41
CA VAL A 223 14.64 5.43 17.61
C VAL A 223 14.50 6.88 18.07
N SER A 224 13.30 7.31 18.40
CA SER A 224 13.06 8.71 18.84
C SER A 224 13.67 9.03 20.21
N GLN A 225 13.98 8.01 21.02
CA GLN A 225 14.58 8.13 22.36
C GLN A 225 16.10 7.89 22.36
N ASP A 226 16.66 7.34 21.27
CA ASP A 226 18.07 7.05 21.15
C ASP A 226 18.77 8.03 20.20
N PRO A 227 19.61 8.98 20.70
CA PRO A 227 20.35 9.92 19.85
C PRO A 227 21.25 9.26 18.80
N GLN A 228 21.61 7.98 18.98
CA GLN A 228 22.45 7.19 18.09
C GLN A 228 21.61 6.28 17.16
N GLY A 229 20.28 6.32 17.29
CA GLY A 229 19.36 5.40 16.62
C GLY A 229 19.13 5.73 15.15
N ILE A 230 19.08 4.68 14.33
CA ILE A 230 18.56 4.68 12.97
C ILE A 230 17.60 3.52 12.79
N GLY A 231 16.51 3.73 12.08
CA GLY A 231 15.54 2.68 11.77
C GLY A 231 14.83 2.92 10.45
N PHE A 232 13.98 1.97 10.07
CA PHE A 232 13.07 2.11 8.93
C PHE A 232 11.66 1.66 9.31
N ILE A 233 10.65 2.42 8.87
CA ILE A 233 9.25 2.19 9.25
C ILE A 233 8.30 2.67 8.15
N GLY A 234 7.05 2.20 8.15
CA GLY A 234 6.00 2.78 7.31
C GLY A 234 5.69 4.22 7.71
N LEU A 235 5.39 5.08 6.73
CA LEU A 235 5.21 6.51 6.94
C LEU A 235 4.27 6.88 8.11
N PRO A 236 3.09 6.24 8.30
CA PRO A 236 2.20 6.59 9.42
C PRO A 236 2.78 6.36 10.81
N TYR A 237 3.84 5.56 10.90
CA TYR A 237 4.48 5.18 12.16
C TYR A 237 5.77 5.96 12.46
N VAL A 238 6.06 7.04 11.74
CA VAL A 238 7.24 7.90 12.01
C VAL A 238 7.13 8.56 13.41
N ARG A 239 5.92 8.93 13.81
CA ARG A 239 5.60 9.47 15.15
C ARG A 239 6.51 10.63 15.56
N GLN A 240 7.30 10.45 16.65
CA GLN A 240 8.23 11.47 17.18
C GLN A 240 9.62 11.43 16.53
N ALA A 241 9.92 10.38 15.74
CA ALA A 241 11.19 10.27 15.05
C ALA A 241 11.26 11.24 13.86
N LYS A 242 12.45 11.52 13.37
CA LYS A 242 12.70 12.38 12.22
C LYS A 242 12.91 11.53 10.96
N ALA A 243 12.05 11.68 9.95
CA ALA A 243 12.28 11.11 8.64
C ALA A 243 13.34 11.92 7.86
N VAL A 244 14.21 11.21 7.12
CA VAL A 244 15.23 11.83 6.26
C VAL A 244 14.94 11.64 4.78
N ALA A 245 15.47 12.53 3.95
CA ALA A 245 15.37 12.42 2.51
C ALA A 245 16.27 11.30 1.97
N ILE A 246 15.80 10.59 0.95
CA ILE A 246 16.53 9.50 0.30
C ILE A 246 16.95 9.92 -1.10
N VAL A 247 18.20 9.60 -1.44
CA VAL A 247 18.76 9.72 -2.78
C VAL A 247 18.98 8.32 -3.33
N ASP A 248 18.47 8.03 -4.51
CA ASP A 248 18.73 6.77 -5.21
C ASP A 248 19.41 7.06 -6.56
N GLY A 249 20.63 6.55 -6.76
CA GLY A 249 21.45 6.86 -7.93
C GLY A 249 21.64 8.38 -8.10
N ASP A 250 21.33 8.88 -9.30
CA ASP A 250 21.46 10.30 -9.66
C ASP A 250 20.20 11.13 -9.32
N SER A 251 19.27 10.58 -8.51
CA SER A 251 18.06 11.31 -8.13
C SER A 251 18.37 12.47 -7.17
N HIS A 252 17.49 13.46 -7.13
CA HIS A 252 17.52 14.46 -6.05
C HIS A 252 17.04 13.86 -4.73
N PRO A 253 17.41 14.48 -3.58
CA PRO A 253 16.90 14.05 -2.28
C PRO A 253 15.36 14.12 -2.22
N MET A 254 14.71 13.02 -1.82
CA MET A 254 13.26 12.90 -1.71
C MET A 254 12.85 12.53 -0.29
N LEU A 255 12.10 13.40 0.38
CA LEU A 255 11.38 13.05 1.60
C LEU A 255 10.19 12.12 1.26
N PRO A 256 9.74 11.30 2.20
CA PRO A 256 8.55 10.46 2.01
C PRO A 256 7.25 11.30 1.99
N LEU A 257 7.10 12.17 0.99
CA LEU A 257 5.93 13.03 0.83
C LEU A 257 4.79 12.28 0.15
N ASN A 258 3.56 12.57 0.55
CA ASN A 258 2.36 11.92 0.02
C ASN A 258 2.31 11.95 -1.52
N SER A 259 2.66 13.07 -2.15
CA SER A 259 2.67 13.20 -3.62
C SER A 259 3.68 12.27 -4.29
N LEU A 260 4.89 12.16 -3.75
CA LEU A 260 5.96 11.30 -4.29
C LEU A 260 5.68 9.82 -4.06
N ILE A 261 5.02 9.47 -2.95
CA ILE A 261 4.61 8.10 -2.66
C ILE A 261 3.40 7.72 -3.53
N ALA A 262 2.42 8.61 -3.71
CA ALA A 262 1.25 8.38 -4.55
C ALA A 262 1.63 8.09 -6.00
N THR A 263 2.64 8.78 -6.52
CA THR A 263 3.20 8.55 -7.85
C THR A 263 4.24 7.43 -7.90
N GLU A 264 4.53 6.81 -6.73
CA GLU A 264 5.60 5.81 -6.58
C GLU A 264 6.98 6.30 -7.06
N ASP A 265 7.23 7.63 -7.06
CA ASP A 265 8.54 8.23 -7.38
C ASP A 265 9.49 8.18 -6.19
N TYR A 266 8.98 8.16 -4.96
CA TYR A 266 9.79 7.98 -3.77
C TYR A 266 10.47 6.61 -3.81
N PRO A 267 11.82 6.51 -3.68
CA PRO A 267 12.55 5.26 -3.94
C PRO A 267 12.14 4.08 -3.06
N LEU A 268 11.64 4.36 -1.85
CA LEU A 268 11.22 3.33 -0.90
C LEU A 268 9.69 3.24 -0.80
N SER A 269 8.97 3.53 -1.89
CA SER A 269 7.52 3.31 -1.99
C SER A 269 7.19 1.83 -2.05
N ARG A 270 6.08 1.45 -1.43
CA ARG A 270 5.55 0.08 -1.46
C ARG A 270 4.03 0.07 -1.50
N ARG A 271 3.47 -1.05 -1.92
CA ARG A 271 2.02 -1.31 -1.92
C ARG A 271 1.63 -2.15 -0.72
N LEU A 272 0.45 -1.89 -0.19
CA LEU A 272 -0.18 -2.68 0.87
C LEU A 272 -1.31 -3.51 0.26
N PHE A 273 -1.39 -4.77 0.67
CA PHE A 273 -2.24 -5.76 0.02
C PHE A 273 -3.18 -6.46 1.02
N PHE A 274 -4.37 -6.78 0.52
CA PHE A 274 -5.13 -7.91 0.99
C PHE A 274 -5.04 -9.04 -0.04
N TYR A 275 -4.78 -10.25 0.43
CA TYR A 275 -4.81 -11.47 -0.38
C TYR A 275 -6.01 -12.31 0.03
N LEU A 276 -6.97 -12.41 -0.89
CA LEU A 276 -8.18 -13.21 -0.75
C LEU A 276 -8.05 -14.47 -1.61
N PRO A 277 -7.94 -15.68 -1.03
CA PRO A 277 -7.84 -16.89 -1.82
C PRO A 277 -9.03 -17.04 -2.79
N PRO A 278 -8.82 -17.40 -4.07
CA PRO A 278 -9.92 -17.66 -5.02
C PRO A 278 -10.89 -18.74 -4.54
N SER A 279 -10.42 -19.69 -3.73
CA SER A 279 -11.24 -20.72 -3.09
C SER A 279 -12.10 -20.22 -1.94
N SER A 280 -11.89 -19.00 -1.43
CA SER A 280 -12.60 -18.44 -0.29
C SER A 280 -14.10 -18.30 -0.57
N ARG A 281 -14.91 -18.76 0.39
CA ARG A 281 -16.37 -18.60 0.38
C ARG A 281 -16.85 -17.62 1.45
N ASN A 282 -15.93 -16.99 2.20
CA ASN A 282 -16.27 -16.08 3.27
C ASN A 282 -16.80 -14.74 2.71
N PRO A 283 -18.09 -14.39 2.88
CA PRO A 283 -18.67 -13.19 2.31
C PRO A 283 -18.13 -11.90 2.98
N TRP A 284 -17.70 -11.98 4.25
CA TRP A 284 -17.09 -10.86 4.95
C TRP A 284 -15.70 -10.52 4.40
N ALA A 285 -14.93 -11.53 4.00
CA ALA A 285 -13.63 -11.31 3.40
C ALA A 285 -13.76 -10.54 2.08
N LYS A 286 -14.66 -11.00 1.20
CA LYS A 286 -14.94 -10.29 -0.06
C LYS A 286 -15.48 -8.88 0.19
N ALA A 287 -16.42 -8.72 1.10
CA ALA A 287 -16.99 -7.41 1.42
C ALA A 287 -15.95 -6.43 1.97
N LEU A 288 -14.97 -6.91 2.78
CA LEU A 288 -13.89 -6.08 3.28
C LEU A 288 -12.96 -5.62 2.15
N VAL A 289 -12.62 -6.52 1.23
CA VAL A 289 -11.84 -6.18 0.04
C VAL A 289 -12.57 -5.12 -0.79
N ASP A 290 -13.83 -5.35 -1.14
CA ASP A 290 -14.64 -4.40 -1.93
C ASP A 290 -14.79 -3.06 -1.20
N PHE A 291 -15.05 -3.08 0.11
CA PHE A 291 -15.15 -1.87 0.93
C PHE A 291 -13.84 -1.08 0.97
N SER A 292 -12.69 -1.77 1.12
CA SER A 292 -11.38 -1.11 1.13
C SER A 292 -11.08 -0.35 -0.16
N GLN A 293 -11.62 -0.80 -1.30
CA GLN A 293 -11.49 -0.14 -2.61
C GLN A 293 -12.50 0.99 -2.83
N SER A 294 -13.56 1.07 -2.00
CA SER A 294 -14.59 2.09 -2.10
C SER A 294 -14.08 3.48 -1.67
N SER A 295 -14.78 4.56 -2.07
CA SER A 295 -14.44 5.91 -1.63
C SER A 295 -14.42 6.05 -0.10
N LYS A 296 -15.32 5.35 0.62
CA LYS A 296 -15.35 5.34 2.09
C LYS A 296 -14.13 4.62 2.67
N GLY A 297 -13.79 3.45 2.13
CA GLY A 297 -12.59 2.71 2.54
C GLY A 297 -11.32 3.51 2.27
N GLN A 298 -11.21 4.15 1.11
CA GLN A 298 -10.06 4.98 0.77
C GLN A 298 -9.96 6.25 1.62
N ALA A 299 -11.07 6.83 2.08
CA ALA A 299 -11.06 7.90 3.07
C ALA A 299 -10.49 7.42 4.42
N ILE A 300 -10.82 6.19 4.84
CA ILE A 300 -10.24 5.57 6.04
C ILE A 300 -8.73 5.33 5.85
N VAL A 301 -8.29 4.88 4.67
CA VAL A 301 -6.85 4.73 4.33
C VAL A 301 -6.13 6.05 4.55
N ALA A 302 -6.63 7.15 3.98
CA ALA A 302 -6.04 8.49 4.13
C ALA A 302 -6.05 8.98 5.58
N ALA A 303 -7.14 8.76 6.32
CA ALA A 303 -7.26 9.14 7.73
C ALA A 303 -6.27 8.40 8.64
N ASN A 304 -5.82 7.20 8.23
CA ASN A 304 -4.78 6.43 8.92
C ASN A 304 -3.35 6.76 8.44
N GLY A 305 -3.16 7.83 7.65
CA GLY A 305 -1.85 8.32 7.23
C GLY A 305 -1.21 7.57 6.05
N PHE A 306 -1.91 6.60 5.45
CA PHE A 306 -1.48 5.92 4.23
C PHE A 306 -1.96 6.66 2.99
N ILE A 307 -1.37 6.34 1.85
CA ILE A 307 -1.73 6.98 0.59
C ILE A 307 -2.91 6.23 -0.04
N ALA A 308 -4.03 6.93 -0.10
CA ALA A 308 -5.23 6.45 -0.80
C ALA A 308 -4.99 6.38 -2.31
N GLN A 309 -5.66 5.43 -2.96
CA GLN A 309 -5.55 5.22 -4.41
C GLN A 309 -6.51 6.12 -5.22
N GLN A 310 -6.99 7.20 -4.62
CA GLN A 310 -7.79 8.21 -5.33
C GLN A 310 -6.91 9.01 -6.26
N VAL A 311 -7.33 9.12 -7.52
CA VAL A 311 -6.60 9.91 -8.53
C VAL A 311 -6.76 11.39 -8.21
N GLN A 312 -5.65 12.10 -8.16
CA GLN A 312 -5.59 13.55 -7.98
C GLN A 312 -4.68 14.16 -9.06
N ALA A 313 -4.97 15.40 -9.44
CA ALA A 313 -4.07 16.17 -10.29
C ALA A 313 -3.13 17.01 -9.43
N ILE A 314 -1.84 16.89 -9.67
CA ILE A 314 -0.79 17.64 -8.97
C ILE A 314 0.04 18.43 -9.97
N ALA A 315 0.49 19.62 -9.57
CA ALA A 315 1.49 20.36 -10.31
C ALA A 315 2.87 19.70 -10.10
N VAL A 316 3.64 19.61 -11.17
CA VAL A 316 5.04 19.17 -11.12
C VAL A 316 5.92 20.36 -11.48
N GLU A 317 6.79 20.77 -10.58
CA GLU A 317 7.76 21.83 -10.87
C GLU A 317 8.87 21.28 -11.77
N PRO A 318 9.06 21.84 -12.99
CA PRO A 318 10.15 21.44 -13.87
C PRO A 318 11.51 21.70 -13.23
N ARG A 319 12.40 20.72 -13.31
CA ARG A 319 13.78 20.82 -12.82
C ARG A 319 14.77 20.60 -13.97
N ALA A 320 15.91 21.25 -13.89
CA ALA A 320 16.95 21.15 -14.94
C ALA A 320 17.48 19.72 -15.14
N SER A 321 17.37 18.86 -14.12
CA SER A 321 17.75 17.44 -14.21
C SER A 321 16.73 16.55 -14.94
N MET A 322 15.53 17.05 -15.23
CA MET A 322 14.51 16.31 -15.97
C MET A 322 14.79 16.41 -17.49
N PRO A 323 14.40 15.38 -18.28
CA PRO A 323 14.45 15.49 -19.75
C PRO A 323 13.65 16.71 -20.25
N GLU A 324 14.17 17.41 -21.27
CA GLU A 324 13.57 18.64 -21.80
C GLU A 324 12.10 18.47 -22.21
N ASP A 325 11.78 17.36 -22.90
CA ASP A 325 10.41 17.03 -23.31
C ASP A 325 9.48 16.90 -22.10
N TYR A 326 9.98 16.31 -21.01
CA TYR A 326 9.19 16.17 -19.78
C TYR A 326 9.01 17.51 -19.06
N GLN A 327 10.06 18.37 -19.07
CA GLN A 327 9.94 19.72 -18.52
C GLN A 327 8.88 20.55 -19.28
N ALA A 328 8.80 20.41 -20.60
CA ALA A 328 7.79 21.09 -21.40
C ALA A 328 6.38 20.64 -21.01
N ILE A 329 6.15 19.32 -20.89
CA ILE A 329 4.86 18.75 -20.45
C ILE A 329 4.51 19.23 -19.03
N ALA A 330 5.47 19.24 -18.11
CA ALA A 330 5.25 19.61 -16.71
C ALA A 330 4.85 21.09 -16.51
N ARG A 331 5.23 21.98 -17.46
CA ARG A 331 4.81 23.40 -17.42
C ARG A 331 3.35 23.60 -17.76
N ASP A 332 2.82 22.79 -18.69
CA ASP A 332 1.51 23.03 -19.31
C ASP A 332 0.43 22.04 -18.84
N ALA A 333 0.82 20.95 -18.16
CA ALA A 333 -0.07 19.89 -17.73
C ALA A 333 0.04 19.62 -16.22
N GLN A 334 -1.04 19.07 -15.68
CA GLN A 334 -1.04 18.50 -14.32
C GLN A 334 -0.78 16.99 -14.41
N ARG A 335 0.08 16.47 -13.53
CA ARG A 335 0.32 15.04 -13.41
C ARG A 335 -0.79 14.40 -12.56
N LEU A 336 -1.34 13.29 -13.01
CA LEU A 336 -2.22 12.47 -12.17
C LEU A 336 -1.37 11.63 -11.21
N THR A 337 -1.88 11.43 -9.98
CA THR A 337 -1.22 10.61 -8.94
C THR A 337 -1.38 9.11 -9.23
N VAL A 338 -1.01 8.72 -10.44
CA VAL A 338 -1.06 7.34 -10.93
C VAL A 338 0.26 6.99 -11.59
N ASN A 339 0.75 5.80 -11.28
CA ASN A 339 1.88 5.19 -11.96
C ASN A 339 1.50 3.78 -12.43
N PHE A 340 1.38 3.61 -13.75
CA PHE A 340 1.07 2.31 -14.34
C PHE A 340 2.31 1.44 -14.34
N ARG A 341 2.27 0.34 -13.58
CA ARG A 341 3.32 -0.67 -13.59
C ARG A 341 2.93 -1.86 -14.46
N PHE A 342 3.92 -2.62 -14.85
CA PHE A 342 3.79 -3.75 -15.75
C PHE A 342 4.41 -4.98 -15.10
N GLU A 343 3.94 -6.15 -15.51
CA GLU A 343 4.57 -7.42 -15.17
C GLU A 343 6.02 -7.40 -15.67
N GLU A 344 6.90 -8.07 -14.94
CA GLU A 344 8.34 -8.06 -15.23
C GLU A 344 8.62 -8.52 -16.67
N GLY A 345 9.45 -7.76 -17.39
CA GLY A 345 9.82 -8.06 -18.78
C GLY A 345 8.70 -7.92 -19.82
N SER A 346 7.53 -7.43 -19.43
CA SER A 346 6.30 -7.41 -20.23
C SER A 346 5.77 -5.99 -20.46
N ALA A 347 4.82 -5.85 -21.39
CA ALA A 347 3.94 -4.69 -21.53
C ALA A 347 2.52 -4.99 -21.00
N SER A 348 2.32 -6.09 -20.27
CA SER A 348 1.07 -6.40 -19.56
C SER A 348 0.98 -5.61 -18.27
N LEU A 349 -0.15 -4.94 -18.06
CA LEU A 349 -0.41 -4.18 -16.85
C LEU A 349 -0.54 -5.10 -15.62
N ASP A 350 0.05 -4.71 -14.49
CA ASP A 350 -0.17 -5.38 -13.22
C ASP A 350 -1.61 -5.17 -12.69
N ASN A 351 -1.99 -5.85 -11.62
CA ASN A 351 -3.35 -5.79 -11.08
C ASN A 351 -3.76 -4.40 -10.64
N LYS A 352 -2.86 -3.64 -10.00
CA LYS A 352 -3.15 -2.25 -9.60
C LYS A 352 -3.35 -1.37 -10.83
N ALA A 353 -2.47 -1.47 -11.83
CA ALA A 353 -2.56 -0.66 -13.04
C ALA A 353 -3.87 -0.87 -13.80
N ARG A 354 -4.39 -2.10 -13.83
CA ARG A 354 -5.72 -2.41 -14.40
C ARG A 354 -6.85 -1.68 -13.65
N GLN A 355 -6.79 -1.64 -12.32
CA GLN A 355 -7.76 -0.89 -11.50
C GLN A 355 -7.58 0.63 -11.67
N ASP A 356 -6.33 1.09 -11.77
CA ASP A 356 -6.04 2.53 -11.95
C ASP A 356 -6.56 3.09 -13.28
N LEU A 357 -6.63 2.28 -14.33
CA LEU A 357 -7.30 2.68 -15.58
C LEU A 357 -8.76 3.09 -15.31
N GLN A 358 -9.49 2.29 -14.55
CA GLN A 358 -10.88 2.59 -14.20
C GLN A 358 -10.97 3.85 -13.32
N ARG A 359 -10.03 4.02 -12.38
CA ARG A 359 -9.95 5.21 -11.52
C ARG A 359 -9.66 6.48 -12.32
N VAL A 360 -8.76 6.41 -13.31
CA VAL A 360 -8.47 7.54 -14.21
C VAL A 360 -9.69 7.92 -15.03
N VAL A 361 -10.38 6.95 -15.64
CA VAL A 361 -11.62 7.21 -16.39
C VAL A 361 -12.70 7.83 -15.48
N ALA A 362 -12.88 7.29 -14.28
CA ALA A 362 -13.83 7.85 -13.31
C ALA A 362 -13.44 9.28 -12.89
N TYR A 363 -12.15 9.56 -12.68
CA TYR A 363 -11.63 10.90 -12.39
C TYR A 363 -11.94 11.88 -13.53
N LEU A 364 -11.65 11.51 -14.78
CA LEU A 364 -11.91 12.37 -15.94
C LEU A 364 -13.40 12.68 -16.08
N LYS A 365 -14.26 11.68 -15.89
CA LYS A 365 -15.74 11.85 -15.93
C LYS A 365 -16.24 12.77 -14.81
N SER A 366 -15.79 12.54 -13.57
CA SER A 366 -16.28 13.29 -12.40
C SER A 366 -15.80 14.75 -12.36
N HIS A 367 -14.73 15.09 -13.09
CA HIS A 367 -14.15 16.43 -13.16
C HIS A 367 -14.39 17.13 -14.50
N ASP A 368 -15.30 16.59 -15.32
CA ASP A 368 -15.63 17.14 -16.65
C ASP A 368 -14.38 17.38 -17.53
N LYS A 369 -13.53 16.35 -17.61
CA LYS A 369 -12.23 16.39 -18.31
C LYS A 369 -12.15 15.41 -19.49
N LEU A 370 -13.28 14.86 -19.97
CA LEU A 370 -13.27 13.93 -21.10
C LEU A 370 -12.89 14.60 -22.44
N ASP A 371 -13.04 15.92 -22.53
CA ASP A 371 -12.63 16.73 -23.67
C ASP A 371 -11.14 17.15 -23.61
N LYS A 372 -10.44 16.85 -22.53
CA LYS A 372 -9.03 17.22 -22.35
C LYS A 372 -8.09 16.19 -22.92
N GLN A 373 -6.92 16.67 -23.36
CA GLN A 373 -5.84 15.79 -23.79
C GLN A 373 -5.20 15.08 -22.61
N VAL A 374 -5.06 13.76 -22.71
CA VAL A 374 -4.29 12.92 -21.77
C VAL A 374 -2.97 12.56 -22.43
N THR A 375 -1.86 12.98 -21.82
CA THR A 375 -0.52 12.63 -22.27
C THR A 375 0.03 11.49 -21.43
N LEU A 376 0.47 10.41 -22.08
CA LEU A 376 1.08 9.26 -21.45
C LEU A 376 2.59 9.33 -21.63
N VAL A 377 3.33 9.36 -20.52
CA VAL A 377 4.79 9.41 -20.50
C VAL A 377 5.33 8.07 -20.03
N GLY A 378 6.09 7.38 -20.90
CA GLY A 378 6.76 6.13 -20.57
C GLY A 378 8.22 6.39 -20.21
N PHE A 379 8.68 5.80 -19.10
CA PHE A 379 10.08 5.80 -18.72
C PHE A 379 10.68 4.40 -18.90
N GLY A 380 11.95 4.33 -19.26
CA GLY A 380 12.72 3.09 -19.38
C GLY A 380 14.13 3.28 -18.84
N ASP A 381 14.71 2.23 -18.27
CA ASP A 381 16.10 2.22 -17.82
C ASP A 381 17.03 2.03 -19.03
N ALA A 382 17.76 3.08 -19.38
CA ALA A 382 18.66 3.13 -20.54
C ALA A 382 20.06 2.54 -20.28
N LYS A 383 20.38 2.12 -19.04
CA LYS A 383 21.75 1.73 -18.63
C LYS A 383 22.39 0.66 -19.50
N ASN A 384 21.63 -0.35 -19.94
CA ASN A 384 22.17 -1.48 -20.69
C ASN A 384 21.89 -1.42 -22.20
N ASP A 385 20.72 -0.91 -22.60
CA ASP A 385 20.28 -0.82 -23.99
C ASP A 385 19.27 0.34 -24.15
N PRO A 386 19.74 1.54 -24.53
CA PRO A 386 18.87 2.72 -24.68
C PRO A 386 17.78 2.55 -25.73
N GLN A 387 18.06 1.81 -26.82
CA GLN A 387 17.07 1.61 -27.89
C GLN A 387 15.95 0.69 -27.45
N ARG A 388 16.30 -0.41 -26.75
CA ARG A 388 15.33 -1.33 -26.19
C ARG A 388 14.50 -0.65 -25.09
N ALA A 389 15.12 0.17 -24.24
CA ALA A 389 14.44 0.93 -23.21
C ALA A 389 13.41 1.91 -23.81
N ALA A 390 13.80 2.66 -24.84
CA ALA A 390 12.90 3.57 -25.55
C ALA A 390 11.74 2.83 -26.23
N LEU A 391 12.01 1.70 -26.89
CA LEU A 391 10.96 0.88 -27.51
C LEU A 391 9.98 0.34 -26.47
N LEU A 392 10.48 -0.22 -25.37
CA LEU A 392 9.64 -0.79 -24.31
C LEU A 392 8.80 0.29 -23.63
N SER A 393 9.34 1.47 -23.33
CA SER A 393 8.59 2.57 -22.75
C SER A 393 7.45 3.04 -23.67
N LYS A 394 7.72 3.11 -24.98
CA LYS A 394 6.68 3.41 -25.99
C LYS A 394 5.60 2.33 -26.05
N LEU A 395 5.96 1.06 -26.06
CA LEU A 395 4.99 -0.07 -26.08
C LEU A 395 4.11 -0.05 -24.82
N ARG A 396 4.69 0.24 -23.67
CA ARG A 396 3.96 0.36 -22.41
C ARG A 396 2.97 1.52 -22.42
N ALA A 397 3.39 2.71 -22.88
CA ALA A 397 2.48 3.84 -23.05
C ALA A 397 1.33 3.53 -24.04
N MET A 398 1.64 2.82 -25.14
CA MET A 398 0.61 2.37 -26.10
C MET A 398 -0.36 1.35 -25.49
N ALA A 399 0.10 0.45 -24.64
CA ALA A 399 -0.76 -0.51 -23.95
C ALA A 399 -1.76 0.22 -23.02
N VAL A 400 -1.29 1.19 -22.23
CA VAL A 400 -2.16 2.03 -21.39
C VAL A 400 -3.16 2.81 -22.25
N ARG A 401 -2.70 3.44 -23.34
CA ARG A 401 -3.58 4.18 -24.24
C ARG A 401 -4.69 3.31 -24.81
N ARG A 402 -4.36 2.11 -25.26
CA ARG A 402 -5.35 1.16 -25.82
C ARG A 402 -6.42 0.82 -24.78
N GLU A 403 -6.03 0.54 -23.55
CA GLU A 403 -6.98 0.20 -22.50
C GLU A 403 -7.82 1.41 -22.06
N LEU A 404 -7.27 2.63 -22.00
CA LEU A 404 -8.04 3.85 -21.72
C LEU A 404 -9.10 4.08 -22.79
N VAL A 405 -8.74 3.99 -24.07
CA VAL A 405 -9.71 4.17 -25.19
C VAL A 405 -10.79 3.10 -25.18
N LYS A 406 -10.47 1.88 -24.77
CA LYS A 406 -11.44 0.79 -24.67
C LYS A 406 -12.46 0.96 -23.54
N ASN A 407 -12.07 1.62 -22.46
CA ASN A 407 -12.88 1.76 -21.24
C ASN A 407 -13.60 3.11 -21.12
N GLY A 408 -13.44 4.01 -22.06
CA GLY A 408 -14.15 5.30 -22.04
C GLY A 408 -13.60 6.39 -22.82
#